data_12ec2269868026dc0de4a81900ca93a7
#
_entry.id   12ec2269868026dc0de4a81900ca93a7
#
_cell.length_a   1.000
_cell.length_b   1.000
_cell.length_c   1.000
_cell.angle_alpha   90.00
_cell.angle_beta   90.00
_cell.angle_gamma   90.00
#
_symmetry.space_group_name_H-M   'P 1'
#
loop_
_entity.id
_entity.type
_entity.pdbx_description
1 polymer ?
#
loop_
_entity_poly.entity_id
_entity_poly.type
_entity_poly.pdbx_seq_one_letter_code
_entity_poly.pdbx_strand_id
1 'polypeptide(L)'
;MMKKYCLLGLLLCWMPSLSAQILHEGDTIAIISPSSSTDTTTINGGIRTLESWGYHCVVGPNALNDYHGFAGTIDERLSDLLWALREPSVKAVMCSRGGDGAAHLLARLSLDTLRQYPKTIIGFSDVTALLCAEARAGVKGIHGSMCWALKTYEGNDTISQTLRRLLQGELPTYRVAPHPLDIKGRAEGIVVGGNLSVYNDLAGSDFDPLLLDDIILFMEDTGEGMSKVDRMLHNLEIRGLLPHLRGIIVGQFNKYKHPENGFQDMYQMLHEYMKYYGIPVCFDFPVGHAHLRNFPLLTGARATLEVTPEGTTLSYQ
;
A
#
# COMPACT_ATOMS: atom_id res chain seq x y z
N MET A 1 -52.75 34.20 -11.78
CA MET A 1 -51.72 33.67 -10.83
C MET A 1 -51.10 32.41 -11.43
N MET A 2 -49.96 32.51 -12.09
CA MET A 2 -49.25 31.38 -12.65
C MET A 2 -48.16 30.93 -11.67
N LYS A 3 -48.27 29.73 -11.13
CA LYS A 3 -47.23 29.10 -10.30
C LYS A 3 -46.11 28.56 -11.19
N LYS A 4 -44.92 29.19 -11.09
CA LYS A 4 -43.67 28.67 -11.68
C LYS A 4 -43.16 27.51 -10.83
N TYR A 5 -43.12 26.31 -11.38
CA TYR A 5 -42.42 25.17 -10.80
C TYR A 5 -40.95 25.23 -11.23
N CYS A 6 -40.05 25.50 -10.27
CA CYS A 6 -38.63 25.29 -10.47
C CYS A 6 -38.31 23.78 -10.36
N LEU A 7 -38.01 23.15 -11.48
CA LEU A 7 -37.40 21.80 -11.48
C LEU A 7 -35.93 21.96 -11.10
N LEU A 8 -35.60 21.56 -9.87
CA LEU A 8 -34.19 21.36 -9.46
C LEU A 8 -33.73 20.00 -10.03
N GLY A 9 -32.98 20.05 -11.13
CA GLY A 9 -32.32 18.88 -11.66
C GLY A 9 -31.16 18.48 -10.76
N LEU A 10 -31.32 17.35 -10.05
CA LEU A 10 -30.20 16.68 -9.40
C LEU A 10 -29.25 16.14 -10.51
N LEU A 11 -28.13 16.83 -10.73
CA LEU A 11 -26.99 16.25 -11.43
C LEU A 11 -26.39 15.20 -10.50
N LEU A 12 -26.79 13.94 -10.69
CA LEU A 12 -26.01 12.80 -10.21
C LEU A 12 -24.67 12.81 -10.97
N CYS A 13 -23.63 13.36 -10.34
CA CYS A 13 -22.25 13.13 -10.76
C CYS A 13 -21.98 11.64 -10.64
N TRP A 14 -22.07 10.94 -11.75
CA TRP A 14 -21.60 9.56 -11.88
C TRP A 14 -20.08 9.63 -11.83
N MET A 15 -19.49 9.51 -10.61
CA MET A 15 -18.06 9.26 -10.48
C MET A 15 -17.84 7.82 -10.93
N PRO A 16 -17.10 7.59 -12.03
CA PRO A 16 -16.74 6.23 -12.37
C PRO A 16 -15.95 5.66 -11.19
N SER A 17 -16.37 4.51 -10.69
CA SER A 17 -15.57 3.71 -9.77
C SER A 17 -14.25 3.42 -10.47
N LEU A 18 -13.17 4.10 -10.06
CA LEU A 18 -11.81 3.82 -10.53
C LEU A 18 -11.44 2.41 -10.02
N SER A 19 -11.78 1.39 -10.81
CA SER A 19 -11.33 0.03 -10.55
C SER A 19 -9.80 -0.01 -10.68
N ALA A 20 -9.13 -0.88 -9.93
CA ALA A 20 -7.74 -1.20 -10.23
C ALA A 20 -7.66 -1.58 -11.71
N GLN A 21 -6.65 -1.06 -12.40
CA GLN A 21 -6.54 -1.29 -13.83
C GLN A 21 -6.21 -2.77 -14.05
N ILE A 22 -7.14 -3.51 -14.64
CA ILE A 22 -6.92 -4.90 -15.03
C ILE A 22 -5.93 -4.90 -16.18
N LEU A 23 -4.84 -5.64 -16.03
CA LEU A 23 -3.83 -5.78 -17.07
C LEU A 23 -4.11 -7.00 -17.94
N HIS A 24 -3.90 -6.84 -19.24
CA HIS A 24 -4.01 -7.89 -20.24
C HIS A 24 -2.64 -8.25 -20.80
N GLU A 25 -2.53 -9.40 -21.42
CA GLU A 25 -1.32 -9.79 -22.13
C GLU A 25 -0.96 -8.72 -23.20
N GLY A 26 0.31 -8.33 -23.23
CA GLY A 26 0.81 -7.25 -24.09
C GLY A 26 0.74 -5.85 -23.48
N ASP A 27 0.08 -5.66 -22.33
CA ASP A 27 0.08 -4.37 -21.64
C ASP A 27 1.48 -3.99 -21.15
N THR A 28 1.76 -2.69 -21.13
CA THR A 28 3.06 -2.14 -20.76
C THR A 28 3.09 -1.75 -19.29
N ILE A 29 4.10 -2.23 -18.56
CA ILE A 29 4.42 -1.85 -17.19
C ILE A 29 5.68 -0.98 -17.20
N ALA A 30 5.61 0.23 -16.64
CA ALA A 30 6.78 1.06 -16.40
C ALA A 30 7.50 0.63 -15.12
N ILE A 31 8.83 0.52 -15.18
CA ILE A 31 9.66 0.27 -13.99
C ILE A 31 10.38 1.56 -13.63
N ILE A 32 10.18 2.03 -12.39
CA ILE A 32 10.81 3.22 -11.84
C ILE A 32 11.49 2.91 -10.50
N SER A 33 12.38 3.78 -10.08
CA SER A 33 13.05 3.69 -8.78
C SER A 33 12.77 4.95 -7.95
N PRO A 34 11.63 5.02 -7.21
CA PRO A 34 11.26 6.24 -6.50
C PRO A 34 12.04 6.46 -5.19
N SER A 35 12.73 5.44 -4.72
CA SER A 35 13.37 5.34 -3.40
C SER A 35 14.89 5.24 -3.51
N SER A 36 15.49 4.26 -2.84
CA SER A 36 16.94 4.02 -2.90
C SER A 36 17.41 3.51 -4.25
N SER A 37 18.68 3.72 -4.55
CA SER A 37 19.34 3.23 -5.76
C SER A 37 19.28 1.71 -5.88
N THR A 38 19.28 1.23 -7.10
CA THR A 38 19.19 -0.19 -7.45
C THR A 38 20.20 -0.55 -8.54
N ASP A 39 20.32 -1.83 -8.84
CA ASP A 39 21.24 -2.30 -9.86
C ASP A 39 20.48 -2.87 -11.09
N THR A 40 21.22 -2.93 -12.20
CA THR A 40 20.71 -3.47 -13.46
C THR A 40 20.22 -4.92 -13.31
N THR A 41 20.84 -5.72 -12.44
CA THR A 41 20.45 -7.13 -12.25
C THR A 41 19.10 -7.24 -11.59
N THR A 42 18.75 -6.33 -10.70
CA THR A 42 17.45 -6.24 -10.03
C THR A 42 16.36 -5.84 -11.01
N ILE A 43 16.58 -4.78 -11.80
CA ILE A 43 15.61 -4.33 -12.82
C ILE A 43 15.42 -5.43 -13.87
N ASN A 44 16.49 -5.96 -14.44
CA ASN A 44 16.40 -7.02 -15.46
C ASN A 44 15.75 -8.30 -14.92
N GLY A 45 15.93 -8.62 -13.63
CA GLY A 45 15.26 -9.76 -13.00
C GLY A 45 13.74 -9.53 -12.92
N GLY A 46 13.32 -8.34 -12.51
CA GLY A 46 11.91 -7.95 -12.53
C GLY A 46 11.31 -7.99 -13.93
N ILE A 47 12.02 -7.45 -14.93
CA ILE A 47 11.61 -7.48 -16.35
C ILE A 47 11.37 -8.92 -16.80
N ARG A 48 12.36 -9.81 -16.63
CA ARG A 48 12.21 -11.21 -17.05
C ARG A 48 10.97 -11.87 -16.46
N THR A 49 10.69 -11.62 -15.18
CA THR A 49 9.50 -12.18 -14.52
C THR A 49 8.22 -11.60 -15.12
N LEU A 50 8.12 -10.28 -15.27
CA LEU A 50 6.92 -9.62 -15.80
C LEU A 50 6.68 -9.99 -17.27
N GLU A 51 7.74 -10.09 -18.08
CA GLU A 51 7.65 -10.54 -19.47
C GLU A 51 7.25 -12.02 -19.58
N SER A 52 7.69 -12.86 -18.64
CA SER A 52 7.23 -14.26 -18.55
C SER A 52 5.73 -14.35 -18.21
N TRP A 53 5.15 -13.31 -17.64
CA TRP A 53 3.72 -13.19 -17.38
C TRP A 53 2.92 -12.62 -18.56
N GLY A 54 3.61 -12.21 -19.65
CA GLY A 54 3.02 -11.70 -20.87
C GLY A 54 2.97 -10.18 -20.98
N TYR A 55 3.62 -9.43 -20.09
CA TYR A 55 3.65 -7.96 -20.12
C TYR A 55 4.86 -7.43 -20.89
N HIS A 56 4.74 -6.22 -21.41
CA HIS A 56 5.90 -5.45 -21.90
C HIS A 56 6.44 -4.57 -20.78
N CYS A 57 7.78 -4.41 -20.71
CA CYS A 57 8.39 -3.57 -19.70
C CYS A 57 9.14 -2.40 -20.34
N VAL A 58 8.97 -1.20 -19.78
CA VAL A 58 9.76 0.00 -20.08
C VAL A 58 10.37 0.53 -18.80
N VAL A 59 11.61 1.02 -18.89
CA VAL A 59 12.36 1.47 -17.69
C VAL A 59 12.47 2.98 -17.73
N GLY A 60 12.20 3.63 -16.61
CA GLY A 60 12.39 5.05 -16.43
C GLY A 60 13.84 5.46 -16.72
N PRO A 61 14.08 6.55 -17.44
CA PRO A 61 15.42 6.95 -17.86
C PRO A 61 16.40 7.16 -16.71
N ASN A 62 15.92 7.47 -15.52
CA ASN A 62 16.73 7.71 -14.32
C ASN A 62 16.71 6.53 -13.33
N ALA A 63 16.02 5.43 -13.63
CA ALA A 63 15.78 4.34 -12.68
C ALA A 63 17.06 3.65 -12.15
N LEU A 64 18.20 3.81 -12.81
CA LEU A 64 19.52 3.28 -12.44
C LEU A 64 20.49 4.35 -11.91
N ASN A 65 20.04 5.59 -11.75
CA ASN A 65 20.88 6.64 -11.20
C ASN A 65 21.20 6.36 -9.72
N ASP A 66 22.33 6.93 -9.26
CA ASP A 66 22.71 6.93 -7.85
C ASP A 66 23.10 8.35 -7.43
N TYR A 67 22.43 8.84 -6.40
CA TYR A 67 22.72 10.10 -5.77
C TYR A 67 22.65 9.94 -4.25
N HIS A 68 23.81 9.74 -3.63
CA HIS A 68 23.90 9.48 -2.18
C HIS A 68 23.06 8.31 -1.68
N GLY A 69 22.92 7.24 -2.49
CA GLY A 69 22.13 6.06 -2.17
C GLY A 69 20.64 6.13 -2.57
N PHE A 70 20.15 7.31 -3.02
CA PHE A 70 18.86 7.43 -3.70
C PHE A 70 19.01 7.11 -5.19
N ALA A 71 17.94 6.68 -5.83
CA ALA A 71 17.93 6.42 -7.28
C ALA A 71 17.91 7.72 -8.11
N GLY A 72 18.88 8.59 -7.88
CA GLY A 72 18.97 9.92 -8.45
C GLY A 72 18.42 11.02 -7.53
N THR A 73 18.47 12.25 -8.02
CA THR A 73 17.93 13.44 -7.35
C THR A 73 16.39 13.35 -7.22
N ILE A 74 15.78 14.20 -6.41
CA ILE A 74 14.33 14.29 -6.30
C ILE A 74 13.69 14.57 -7.66
N ASP A 75 14.27 15.46 -8.45
CA ASP A 75 13.74 15.84 -9.78
C ASP A 75 13.81 14.68 -10.77
N GLU A 76 14.89 13.92 -10.79
CA GLU A 76 15.04 12.75 -11.65
C GLU A 76 14.02 11.66 -11.31
N ARG A 77 13.91 11.29 -10.02
CA ARG A 77 12.94 10.30 -9.57
C ARG A 77 11.49 10.73 -9.81
N LEU A 78 11.19 12.00 -9.57
CA LEU A 78 9.87 12.57 -9.85
C LEU A 78 9.58 12.60 -11.36
N SER A 79 10.58 12.93 -12.18
CA SER A 79 10.39 12.93 -13.64
C SER A 79 10.04 11.56 -14.17
N ASP A 80 10.67 10.49 -13.65
CA ASP A 80 10.34 9.11 -14.02
C ASP A 80 8.90 8.72 -13.59
N LEU A 81 8.51 9.10 -12.37
CA LEU A 81 7.13 8.87 -11.91
C LEU A 81 6.12 9.60 -12.80
N LEU A 82 6.33 10.90 -13.06
CA LEU A 82 5.41 11.70 -13.87
C LEU A 82 5.36 11.21 -15.34
N TRP A 83 6.51 10.78 -15.89
CA TRP A 83 6.53 10.15 -17.20
C TRP A 83 5.70 8.86 -17.20
N ALA A 84 5.93 7.95 -16.25
CA ALA A 84 5.20 6.70 -16.18
C ALA A 84 3.68 6.92 -16.02
N LEU A 85 3.28 7.92 -15.23
CA LEU A 85 1.86 8.27 -15.06
C LEU A 85 1.24 8.85 -16.35
N ARG A 86 1.97 9.68 -17.10
CA ARG A 86 1.44 10.40 -18.27
C ARG A 86 1.50 9.60 -19.56
N GLU A 87 2.41 8.63 -19.68
CA GLU A 87 2.61 7.84 -20.89
C GLU A 87 1.38 6.95 -21.17
N PRO A 88 0.60 7.17 -22.24
CA PRO A 88 -0.67 6.46 -22.45
C PRO A 88 -0.52 4.94 -22.66
N SER A 89 0.62 4.50 -23.16
CA SER A 89 0.92 3.08 -23.36
C SER A 89 1.14 2.33 -22.05
N VAL A 90 1.62 3.01 -20.99
CA VAL A 90 1.84 2.43 -19.67
C VAL A 90 0.50 2.20 -18.95
N LYS A 91 0.30 0.99 -18.43
CA LYS A 91 -0.92 0.58 -17.70
C LYS A 91 -0.71 0.46 -16.20
N ALA A 92 0.50 0.15 -15.76
CA ALA A 92 0.85 0.11 -14.34
C ALA A 92 2.30 0.54 -14.14
N VAL A 93 2.65 0.87 -12.89
CA VAL A 93 3.98 1.33 -12.50
C VAL A 93 4.53 0.38 -11.44
N MET A 94 5.59 -0.36 -11.78
CA MET A 94 6.31 -1.24 -10.87
C MET A 94 7.50 -0.49 -10.25
N CYS A 95 7.60 -0.46 -8.94
CA CYS A 95 8.78 0.06 -8.27
C CYS A 95 9.90 -0.98 -8.25
N SER A 96 11.15 -0.55 -8.48
CA SER A 96 12.31 -1.46 -8.49
C SER A 96 12.58 -2.04 -7.10
N ARG A 97 12.56 -1.18 -6.09
CA ARG A 97 12.71 -1.50 -4.66
C ARG A 97 12.22 -0.35 -3.77
N GLY A 98 12.13 -0.62 -2.47
CA GLY A 98 11.99 0.40 -1.43
C GLY A 98 13.34 0.97 -0.98
N GLY A 99 13.47 1.28 0.28
CA GLY A 99 14.60 1.93 0.91
C GLY A 99 14.16 3.25 1.53
N ASP A 100 14.64 4.38 1.01
CA ASP A 100 14.30 5.71 1.49
C ASP A 100 14.05 6.68 0.33
N GLY A 101 13.19 7.67 0.53
CA GLY A 101 13.08 8.84 -0.34
C GLY A 101 11.83 8.97 -1.19
N ALA A 102 10.91 8.00 -1.20
CA ALA A 102 9.65 8.14 -1.94
C ALA A 102 8.81 9.32 -1.41
N ALA A 103 8.80 9.55 -0.11
CA ALA A 103 8.11 10.68 0.50
C ALA A 103 8.64 12.05 0.02
N HIS A 104 9.91 12.15 -0.39
CA HIS A 104 10.45 13.38 -0.95
C HIS A 104 9.72 13.85 -2.22
N LEU A 105 9.18 12.90 -3.00
CA LEU A 105 8.48 13.20 -4.24
C LEU A 105 7.14 13.90 -3.97
N LEU A 106 6.52 13.61 -2.82
CA LEU A 106 5.22 14.15 -2.44
C LEU A 106 5.23 15.66 -2.27
N ALA A 107 6.36 16.26 -1.88
CA ALA A 107 6.51 17.72 -1.77
C ALA A 107 6.25 18.45 -3.11
N ARG A 108 6.30 17.72 -4.24
CA ARG A 108 6.14 18.28 -5.61
C ARG A 108 5.10 17.52 -6.43
N LEU A 109 4.52 16.46 -5.88
CA LEU A 109 3.41 15.71 -6.48
C LEU A 109 2.09 16.27 -5.96
N SER A 110 1.10 16.43 -6.82
CA SER A 110 -0.25 16.79 -6.40
C SER A 110 -1.20 15.59 -6.49
N LEU A 111 -2.21 15.54 -5.61
CA LEU A 111 -3.29 14.56 -5.71
C LEU A 111 -4.04 14.67 -7.04
N ASP A 112 -4.16 15.89 -7.60
CA ASP A 112 -4.80 16.09 -8.89
C ASP A 112 -4.05 15.43 -10.04
N THR A 113 -2.72 15.37 -9.97
CA THR A 113 -1.92 14.61 -10.96
C THR A 113 -2.27 13.13 -10.93
N LEU A 114 -2.40 12.54 -9.74
CA LEU A 114 -2.79 11.14 -9.59
C LEU A 114 -4.23 10.89 -10.07
N ARG A 115 -5.15 11.82 -9.80
CA ARG A 115 -6.55 11.76 -10.29
C ARG A 115 -6.62 11.86 -11.82
N GLN A 116 -5.79 12.72 -12.40
CA GLN A 116 -5.77 12.93 -13.87
C GLN A 116 -5.16 11.74 -14.60
N TYR A 117 -4.19 11.08 -13.99
CA TYR A 117 -3.46 9.94 -14.56
C TYR A 117 -3.50 8.72 -13.62
N PRO A 118 -4.69 8.13 -13.41
CA PRO A 118 -4.90 7.08 -12.42
C PRO A 118 -4.30 5.76 -12.90
N LYS A 119 -3.06 5.49 -12.54
CA LYS A 119 -2.37 4.22 -12.82
C LYS A 119 -1.99 3.55 -11.52
N THR A 120 -2.14 2.25 -11.44
CA THR A 120 -1.79 1.45 -10.27
C THR A 120 -0.27 1.43 -10.07
N ILE A 121 0.20 1.96 -8.94
CA ILE A 121 1.58 1.83 -8.47
C ILE A 121 1.70 0.54 -7.65
N ILE A 122 2.77 -0.23 -7.90
CA ILE A 122 3.04 -1.51 -7.26
C ILE A 122 4.34 -1.40 -6.47
N GLY A 123 4.28 -1.63 -5.17
CA GLY A 123 5.43 -1.61 -4.29
C GLY A 123 5.05 -1.71 -2.82
N PHE A 124 6.03 -1.71 -1.93
CA PHE A 124 5.84 -1.73 -0.48
C PHE A 124 7.02 -1.05 0.23
N SER A 125 7.09 -1.12 1.57
CA SER A 125 8.14 -0.45 2.33
C SER A 125 8.06 1.08 2.14
N ASP A 126 9.13 1.76 1.78
CA ASP A 126 9.16 3.20 1.51
C ASP A 126 8.15 3.65 0.43
N VAL A 127 7.80 2.77 -0.53
CA VAL A 127 6.76 3.04 -1.54
C VAL A 127 5.37 3.24 -0.91
N THR A 128 5.17 2.87 0.34
CA THR A 128 3.96 3.19 1.12
C THR A 128 3.56 4.66 1.00
N ALA A 129 4.53 5.57 0.92
CA ALA A 129 4.25 7.00 0.73
C ALA A 129 3.44 7.28 -0.56
N LEU A 130 3.80 6.63 -1.67
CA LEU A 130 3.09 6.77 -2.94
C LEU A 130 1.72 6.06 -2.92
N LEU A 131 1.63 4.89 -2.28
CA LEU A 131 0.35 4.17 -2.13
C LEU A 131 -0.64 4.96 -1.27
N CYS A 132 -0.18 5.65 -0.23
CA CYS A 132 -0.99 6.56 0.56
C CYS A 132 -1.50 7.74 -0.29
N ALA A 133 -0.65 8.32 -1.13
CA ALA A 133 -1.03 9.37 -2.06
C ALA A 133 -2.09 8.90 -3.07
N GLU A 134 -1.94 7.69 -3.64
CA GLU A 134 -2.96 7.08 -4.51
C GLU A 134 -4.29 6.92 -3.79
N ALA A 135 -4.30 6.34 -2.58
CA ALA A 135 -5.52 6.16 -1.80
C ALA A 135 -6.21 7.50 -1.53
N ARG A 136 -5.46 8.55 -1.17
CA ARG A 136 -5.97 9.93 -0.99
C ARG A 136 -6.50 10.56 -2.28
N ALA A 137 -5.95 10.16 -3.42
CA ALA A 137 -6.45 10.58 -4.74
C ALA A 137 -7.69 9.77 -5.19
N GLY A 138 -8.08 8.72 -4.47
CA GLY A 138 -9.12 7.77 -4.87
C GLY A 138 -8.65 6.76 -5.93
N VAL A 139 -7.34 6.60 -6.09
CA VAL A 139 -6.71 5.63 -6.99
C VAL A 139 -6.32 4.40 -6.20
N LYS A 140 -6.41 3.23 -6.82
CA LYS A 140 -6.04 1.95 -6.19
C LYS A 140 -4.59 1.61 -6.51
N GLY A 141 -3.79 1.40 -5.45
CA GLY A 141 -2.42 0.90 -5.54
C GLY A 141 -2.32 -0.56 -5.11
N ILE A 142 -1.15 -1.15 -5.25
CA ILE A 142 -0.86 -2.51 -4.78
C ILE A 142 0.36 -2.47 -3.86
N HIS A 143 0.13 -2.71 -2.56
CA HIS A 143 1.21 -3.09 -1.65
C HIS A 143 1.63 -4.51 -2.01
N GLY A 144 2.84 -4.70 -2.53
CA GLY A 144 3.25 -6.02 -3.00
C GLY A 144 4.68 -6.09 -3.50
N SER A 145 5.06 -7.24 -4.02
CA SER A 145 6.41 -7.54 -4.51
C SER A 145 6.89 -6.55 -5.56
N MET A 146 8.14 -6.13 -5.44
CA MET A 146 8.87 -5.26 -6.36
C MET A 146 9.89 -6.06 -7.17
N CYS A 147 10.59 -5.43 -8.11
CA CYS A 147 11.59 -6.10 -8.97
C CYS A 147 12.61 -6.94 -8.18
N TRP A 148 13.02 -6.49 -6.98
CA TRP A 148 13.94 -7.25 -6.13
C TRP A 148 13.40 -8.63 -5.75
N ALA A 149 12.14 -8.71 -5.33
CA ALA A 149 11.50 -9.97 -4.97
C ALA A 149 11.23 -10.82 -6.22
N LEU A 150 10.73 -10.22 -7.29
CA LEU A 150 10.48 -10.90 -8.57
C LEU A 150 11.77 -11.51 -9.15
N LYS A 151 12.91 -10.81 -9.05
CA LYS A 151 14.23 -11.34 -9.41
C LYS A 151 14.60 -12.53 -8.53
N THR A 152 14.40 -12.40 -7.22
CA THR A 152 14.90 -13.38 -6.24
C THR A 152 14.14 -14.71 -6.31
N TYR A 153 12.83 -14.65 -6.56
CA TYR A 153 11.94 -15.82 -6.59
C TYR A 153 11.50 -16.21 -8.01
N GLU A 154 11.95 -15.48 -9.01
CA GLU A 154 11.63 -15.72 -10.43
C GLU A 154 10.12 -15.83 -10.71
N GLY A 155 9.31 -15.17 -9.86
CA GLY A 155 7.85 -15.20 -9.96
C GLY A 155 7.18 -16.55 -9.65
N ASN A 156 7.91 -17.54 -9.17
CA ASN A 156 7.39 -18.90 -8.97
C ASN A 156 6.81 -19.15 -7.57
N ASP A 157 7.02 -18.22 -6.63
CA ASP A 157 6.46 -18.30 -5.28
C ASP A 157 4.98 -17.90 -5.24
N THR A 158 4.28 -18.34 -4.20
CA THR A 158 2.84 -18.09 -4.03
C THR A 158 2.50 -16.59 -3.98
N ILE A 159 3.38 -15.75 -3.43
CA ILE A 159 3.16 -14.30 -3.30
C ILE A 159 3.21 -13.65 -4.67
N SER A 160 4.25 -13.96 -5.46
CA SER A 160 4.40 -13.47 -6.84
C SER A 160 3.23 -13.95 -7.73
N GLN A 161 2.80 -15.20 -7.58
CA GLN A 161 1.65 -15.72 -8.33
C GLN A 161 0.33 -15.06 -7.89
N THR A 162 0.19 -14.68 -6.62
CA THR A 162 -0.97 -13.91 -6.16
C THR A 162 -0.95 -12.49 -6.74
N LEU A 163 0.23 -11.85 -6.81
CA LEU A 163 0.37 -10.56 -7.49
C LEU A 163 -0.01 -10.67 -8.97
N ARG A 164 0.47 -11.70 -9.68
CA ARG A 164 0.11 -11.93 -11.08
C ARG A 164 -1.39 -12.01 -11.28
N ARG A 165 -2.09 -12.82 -10.48
CA ARG A 165 -3.56 -12.94 -10.56
C ARG A 165 -4.26 -11.62 -10.25
N LEU A 166 -3.79 -10.88 -9.23
CA LEU A 166 -4.34 -9.56 -8.90
C LEU A 166 -4.20 -8.58 -10.07
N LEU A 167 -3.06 -8.56 -10.76
CA LEU A 167 -2.85 -7.73 -11.95
C LEU A 167 -3.82 -8.12 -13.09
N GLN A 168 -4.21 -9.39 -13.17
CA GLN A 168 -5.19 -9.91 -14.12
C GLN A 168 -6.65 -9.68 -13.70
N GLY A 169 -6.87 -8.99 -12.55
CA GLY A 169 -8.20 -8.63 -12.06
C GLY A 169 -8.85 -9.64 -11.12
N GLU A 170 -8.15 -10.71 -10.73
CA GLU A 170 -8.63 -11.64 -9.73
C GLU A 170 -8.46 -11.04 -8.34
N LEU A 171 -9.56 -10.65 -7.69
CA LEU A 171 -9.54 -10.11 -6.35
C LEU A 171 -9.25 -11.22 -5.32
N PRO A 172 -8.20 -11.09 -4.50
CA PRO A 172 -7.84 -12.12 -3.56
C PRO A 172 -8.82 -12.17 -2.37
N THR A 173 -9.04 -13.38 -1.87
CA THR A 173 -9.61 -13.61 -0.54
C THR A 173 -8.56 -14.29 0.32
N TYR A 174 -8.11 -13.60 1.35
CA TYR A 174 -7.12 -14.11 2.29
C TYR A 174 -7.82 -14.81 3.44
N ARG A 175 -7.32 -15.99 3.82
CA ARG A 175 -7.72 -16.73 5.02
C ARG A 175 -6.48 -16.99 5.85
N VAL A 176 -6.49 -16.51 7.08
CA VAL A 176 -5.35 -16.58 8.00
C VAL A 176 -5.79 -17.34 9.24
N ALA A 177 -4.90 -18.20 9.75
CA ALA A 177 -5.13 -18.92 11.00
C ALA A 177 -5.36 -17.94 12.16
N PRO A 178 -6.15 -18.33 13.18
CA PRO A 178 -6.41 -17.45 14.32
C PRO A 178 -5.12 -17.21 15.13
N HIS A 179 -4.95 -15.98 15.59
CA HIS A 179 -3.90 -15.60 16.50
C HIS A 179 -4.48 -15.40 17.92
N PRO A 180 -3.76 -15.76 19.01
CA PRO A 180 -4.27 -15.60 20.39
C PRO A 180 -4.65 -14.17 20.78
N LEU A 181 -4.06 -13.18 20.12
CA LEU A 181 -4.30 -11.75 20.36
C LEU A 181 -5.37 -11.15 19.43
N ASP A 182 -5.99 -11.94 18.57
CA ASP A 182 -7.04 -11.43 17.67
C ASP A 182 -8.22 -10.84 18.44
N ILE A 183 -8.73 -9.71 17.98
CA ILE A 183 -9.94 -9.06 18.50
C ILE A 183 -11.06 -9.30 17.50
N LYS A 184 -12.04 -10.10 17.92
CA LYS A 184 -13.14 -10.59 17.05
C LYS A 184 -14.06 -9.46 16.60
N GLY A 185 -14.56 -9.61 15.41
CA GLY A 185 -15.57 -8.71 14.85
C GLY A 185 -15.57 -8.76 13.32
N ARG A 186 -16.47 -7.97 12.75
CA ARG A 186 -16.57 -7.78 11.30
C ARG A 186 -16.60 -6.29 10.99
N ALA A 187 -15.88 -5.91 9.97
CA ALA A 187 -15.82 -4.53 9.49
C ALA A 187 -15.76 -4.49 7.95
N GLU A 188 -16.29 -3.41 7.41
CA GLU A 188 -16.17 -3.06 5.99
C GLU A 188 -15.53 -1.69 5.88
N GLY A 189 -14.58 -1.53 4.97
CA GLY A 189 -13.86 -0.27 4.82
C GLY A 189 -12.86 -0.27 3.68
N ILE A 190 -12.19 0.85 3.53
CA ILE A 190 -11.13 1.05 2.54
C ILE A 190 -9.82 0.56 3.14
N VAL A 191 -9.14 -0.37 2.48
CA VAL A 191 -7.83 -0.88 2.93
C VAL A 191 -6.76 0.16 2.63
N VAL A 192 -6.12 0.68 3.67
CA VAL A 192 -4.99 1.62 3.56
C VAL A 192 -3.93 1.31 4.61
N GLY A 193 -2.73 1.80 4.42
CA GLY A 193 -1.61 1.61 5.33
C GLY A 193 -0.36 1.11 4.62
N GLY A 194 0.43 0.28 5.30
CA GLY A 194 1.71 -0.24 4.85
C GLY A 194 2.76 -0.15 5.94
N ASN A 195 3.96 0.30 5.58
CA ASN A 195 5.01 0.55 6.55
C ASN A 195 4.60 1.69 7.50
N LEU A 196 4.50 1.34 8.80
CA LEU A 196 3.96 2.24 9.82
C LEU A 196 4.76 3.54 9.94
N SER A 197 6.08 3.46 10.00
CA SER A 197 6.92 4.65 10.10
C SER A 197 6.76 5.58 8.89
N VAL A 198 6.64 5.02 7.70
CA VAL A 198 6.47 5.80 6.47
C VAL A 198 5.14 6.54 6.43
N TYR A 199 4.01 5.86 6.65
CA TYR A 199 2.73 6.57 6.60
C TYR A 199 2.52 7.50 7.80
N ASN A 200 3.15 7.21 8.96
CA ASN A 200 3.11 8.11 10.11
C ASN A 200 3.81 9.45 9.82
N ASP A 201 4.85 9.44 9.00
CA ASP A 201 5.56 10.66 8.59
C ASP A 201 4.72 11.55 7.64
N LEU A 202 3.66 11.00 7.04
CA LEU A 202 2.70 11.77 6.24
C LEU A 202 1.62 12.46 7.08
N ALA A 203 1.65 12.29 8.39
CA ALA A 203 0.65 12.79 9.33
C ALA A 203 0.37 14.29 9.16
N GLY A 204 -0.90 14.63 8.93
CA GLY A 204 -1.36 16.01 8.76
C GLY A 204 -1.09 16.64 7.39
N SER A 205 -0.49 15.90 6.45
CA SER A 205 -0.38 16.32 5.05
C SER A 205 -1.62 15.92 4.24
N ASP A 206 -1.76 16.45 3.02
CA ASP A 206 -2.82 16.03 2.09
C ASP A 206 -2.73 14.53 1.73
N PHE A 207 -1.57 13.94 1.89
CA PHE A 207 -1.27 12.54 1.57
C PHE A 207 -1.52 11.57 2.74
N ASP A 208 -1.92 12.07 3.89
CA ASP A 208 -2.22 11.28 5.07
C ASP A 208 -3.42 10.35 4.82
N PRO A 209 -3.21 9.02 4.72
CA PRO A 209 -4.27 8.08 4.37
C PRO A 209 -5.35 7.98 5.48
N LEU A 210 -5.01 8.38 6.70
CA LEU A 210 -5.90 8.29 7.86
C LEU A 210 -6.93 9.43 7.92
N LEU A 211 -6.89 10.37 6.97
CA LEU A 211 -7.94 11.37 6.76
C LEU A 211 -9.07 10.86 5.85
N LEU A 212 -9.03 9.60 5.41
CA LEU A 212 -10.16 8.93 4.78
C LEU A 212 -11.13 8.43 5.84
N ASP A 213 -12.38 8.23 5.46
CA ASP A 213 -13.41 7.62 6.31
C ASP A 213 -13.49 6.10 6.05
N ASP A 214 -14.03 5.38 7.03
CA ASP A 214 -14.29 3.94 6.95
C ASP A 214 -13.03 3.12 6.56
N ILE A 215 -11.97 3.23 7.36
CA ILE A 215 -10.66 2.64 7.08
C ILE A 215 -10.53 1.25 7.69
N ILE A 216 -10.04 0.28 6.91
CA ILE A 216 -9.35 -0.91 7.40
C ILE A 216 -7.85 -0.60 7.30
N LEU A 217 -7.24 -0.29 8.44
CA LEU A 217 -5.83 0.07 8.51
C LEU A 217 -4.98 -1.18 8.59
N PHE A 218 -4.05 -1.37 7.65
CA PHE A 218 -3.00 -2.38 7.85
C PHE A 218 -1.67 -1.71 8.17
N MET A 219 -0.90 -2.36 9.05
CA MET A 219 0.39 -1.86 9.50
C MET A 219 1.42 -2.99 9.60
N GLU A 220 2.59 -2.72 9.15
CA GLU A 220 3.79 -3.56 9.31
C GLU A 220 5.01 -2.66 9.50
N ASP A 221 6.09 -3.16 10.09
CA ASP A 221 7.34 -2.39 10.13
C ASP A 221 8.58 -3.30 10.28
N THR A 222 9.74 -2.77 9.96
CA THR A 222 11.02 -3.47 10.08
C THR A 222 12.11 -2.58 10.67
N GLY A 223 12.73 -3.03 11.74
CA GLY A 223 13.83 -2.32 12.40
C GLY A 223 13.41 -1.24 13.39
N GLU A 224 12.11 -0.91 13.48
CA GLU A 224 11.61 0.10 14.41
C GLU A 224 11.49 -0.44 15.83
N GLY A 225 12.08 0.29 16.77
CA GLY A 225 12.01 -0.08 18.20
C GLY A 225 10.61 0.11 18.80
N MET A 226 10.25 -0.70 19.80
CA MET A 226 8.92 -0.69 20.42
C MET A 226 8.52 0.70 20.95
N SER A 227 9.42 1.45 21.56
CA SER A 227 9.13 2.83 22.03
C SER A 227 8.80 3.80 20.91
N LYS A 228 9.30 3.56 19.68
CA LYS A 228 8.97 4.37 18.51
C LYS A 228 7.60 4.00 17.97
N VAL A 229 7.32 2.70 17.86
CA VAL A 229 6.00 2.19 17.46
C VAL A 229 4.93 2.65 18.46
N ASP A 230 5.19 2.58 19.76
CA ASP A 230 4.34 3.10 20.82
C ASP A 230 3.94 4.57 20.58
N ARG A 231 4.92 5.44 20.32
CA ARG A 231 4.65 6.86 20.02
C ARG A 231 3.84 7.06 18.76
N MET A 232 4.10 6.25 17.71
CA MET A 232 3.33 6.33 16.45
C MET A 232 1.86 5.93 16.66
N LEU A 233 1.58 4.94 17.50
CA LEU A 233 0.21 4.55 17.85
C LEU A 233 -0.51 5.64 18.64
N HIS A 234 0.14 6.19 19.68
CA HIS A 234 -0.47 7.29 20.44
C HIS A 234 -0.67 8.55 19.61
N ASN A 235 0.12 8.73 18.54
CA ASN A 235 -0.14 9.81 17.58
C ASN A 235 -1.53 9.67 16.92
N LEU A 236 -2.01 8.44 16.64
CA LEU A 236 -3.36 8.22 16.11
C LEU A 236 -4.45 8.67 17.09
N GLU A 237 -4.28 8.40 18.37
CA GLU A 237 -5.22 8.85 19.42
C GLU A 237 -5.22 10.37 19.59
N ILE A 238 -4.02 10.96 19.73
CA ILE A 238 -3.84 12.42 19.92
C ILE A 238 -4.46 13.19 18.74
N ARG A 239 -4.37 12.64 17.53
CA ARG A 239 -4.95 13.24 16.32
C ARG A 239 -6.46 13.01 16.20
N GLY A 240 -7.07 12.22 17.07
CA GLY A 240 -8.49 11.92 17.04
C GLY A 240 -8.92 11.04 15.87
N LEU A 241 -8.04 10.17 15.35
CA LEU A 241 -8.28 9.39 14.13
C LEU A 241 -8.96 8.04 14.37
N LEU A 242 -9.05 7.59 15.62
CA LEU A 242 -9.67 6.31 15.97
C LEU A 242 -11.10 6.15 15.45
N PRO A 243 -11.97 7.17 15.44
CA PRO A 243 -13.32 7.04 14.87
C PRO A 243 -13.38 6.73 13.38
N HIS A 244 -12.31 7.01 12.63
CA HIS A 244 -12.24 6.70 11.19
C HIS A 244 -11.93 5.22 10.93
N LEU A 245 -11.38 4.51 11.93
CA LEU A 245 -11.00 3.11 11.83
C LEU A 245 -12.22 2.20 11.98
N ARG A 246 -12.36 1.24 11.07
CA ARG A 246 -13.36 0.17 11.13
C ARG A 246 -12.75 -1.17 11.52
N GLY A 247 -11.47 -1.39 11.19
CA GLY A 247 -10.72 -2.59 11.55
C GLY A 247 -9.23 -2.38 11.38
N ILE A 248 -8.44 -3.26 11.98
CA ILE A 248 -6.97 -3.20 11.91
C ILE A 248 -6.42 -4.57 11.50
N ILE A 249 -5.44 -4.55 10.60
CA ILE A 249 -4.64 -5.69 10.21
C ILE A 249 -3.21 -5.42 10.65
N VAL A 250 -2.73 -6.18 11.64
CA VAL A 250 -1.35 -6.14 12.11
C VAL A 250 -0.56 -7.19 11.34
N GLY A 251 0.30 -6.73 10.44
CA GLY A 251 1.24 -7.53 9.68
C GLY A 251 2.50 -7.85 10.47
N GLN A 252 3.61 -8.00 9.75
CA GLN A 252 4.88 -8.39 10.34
C GLN A 252 5.62 -7.20 10.95
N PHE A 253 5.98 -7.32 12.22
CA PHE A 253 6.96 -6.44 12.86
C PHE A 253 8.22 -7.25 13.12
N ASN A 254 9.33 -6.91 12.50
CA ASN A 254 10.55 -7.70 12.61
C ASN A 254 11.79 -6.82 12.82
N LYS A 255 12.94 -7.47 13.13
CA LYS A 255 14.24 -6.81 13.36
C LYS A 255 14.24 -5.73 14.44
N TYR A 256 13.26 -5.73 15.35
CA TYR A 256 13.25 -4.82 16.50
C TYR A 256 13.99 -5.45 17.69
N LYS A 257 14.53 -4.60 18.57
CA LYS A 257 15.08 -5.05 19.84
C LYS A 257 13.95 -5.31 20.81
N HIS A 258 13.99 -6.44 21.51
CA HIS A 258 13.07 -6.70 22.61
C HIS A 258 13.18 -5.62 23.68
N PRO A 259 12.06 -5.21 24.28
CA PRO A 259 12.06 -4.12 25.23
C PRO A 259 12.65 -4.54 26.58
N GLU A 260 13.21 -3.57 27.27
CA GLU A 260 13.55 -3.68 28.68
C GLU A 260 12.36 -3.35 29.61
N ASN A 261 11.17 -3.04 29.07
CA ASN A 261 10.06 -2.37 29.75
C ASN A 261 8.80 -3.25 29.97
N GLY A 262 8.94 -4.56 30.01
CA GLY A 262 7.90 -5.45 30.53
C GLY A 262 6.90 -6.03 29.52
N PHE A 263 6.81 -5.57 28.26
CA PHE A 263 6.07 -6.26 27.23
C PHE A 263 6.86 -7.49 26.73
N GLN A 264 6.18 -8.59 26.40
CA GLN A 264 6.84 -9.80 25.89
C GLN A 264 7.36 -9.59 24.48
N ASP A 265 6.55 -8.93 23.61
CA ASP A 265 6.88 -8.65 22.24
C ASP A 265 6.05 -7.47 21.70
N MET A 266 6.26 -7.15 20.43
CA MET A 266 5.55 -6.07 19.74
C MET A 266 4.05 -6.31 19.68
N TYR A 267 3.60 -7.54 19.38
CA TYR A 267 2.17 -7.84 19.28
C TYR A 267 1.43 -7.70 20.58
N GLN A 268 2.04 -8.09 21.70
CA GLN A 268 1.45 -7.85 23.00
C GLN A 268 1.28 -6.36 23.29
N MET A 269 2.28 -5.53 22.98
CA MET A 269 2.18 -4.08 23.15
C MET A 269 1.04 -3.50 22.28
N LEU A 270 0.99 -3.86 20.99
CA LEU A 270 -0.07 -3.42 20.09
C LEU A 270 -1.46 -3.82 20.59
N HIS A 271 -1.60 -5.08 21.03
CA HIS A 271 -2.87 -5.60 21.56
C HIS A 271 -3.35 -4.82 22.80
N GLU A 272 -2.44 -4.48 23.74
CA GLU A 272 -2.79 -3.75 24.96
C GLU A 272 -3.45 -2.40 24.68
N TYR A 273 -3.09 -1.74 23.57
CA TYR A 273 -3.73 -0.50 23.15
C TYR A 273 -5.01 -0.76 22.34
N MET A 274 -4.93 -1.64 21.34
CA MET A 274 -6.00 -1.83 20.36
C MET A 274 -7.24 -2.52 20.95
N LYS A 275 -7.11 -3.29 22.05
CA LYS A 275 -8.24 -3.96 22.71
C LYS A 275 -9.34 -3.01 23.19
N TYR A 276 -9.04 -1.72 23.34
CA TYR A 276 -10.00 -0.70 23.78
C TYR A 276 -10.68 0.03 22.61
N TYR A 277 -10.28 -0.21 21.36
CA TYR A 277 -10.83 0.51 20.21
C TYR A 277 -12.22 0.01 19.80
N GLY A 278 -12.64 -1.18 20.26
CA GLY A 278 -13.96 -1.74 19.97
C GLY A 278 -14.17 -2.16 18.49
N ILE A 279 -13.09 -2.38 17.75
CA ILE A 279 -13.08 -2.79 16.37
C ILE A 279 -12.33 -4.11 16.18
N PRO A 280 -12.59 -4.90 15.11
CA PRO A 280 -11.84 -6.12 14.85
C PRO A 280 -10.37 -5.83 14.55
N VAL A 281 -9.48 -6.64 15.13
CA VAL A 281 -8.04 -6.59 14.89
C VAL A 281 -7.51 -7.99 14.62
N CYS A 282 -6.83 -8.17 13.49
CA CYS A 282 -6.13 -9.39 13.14
C CYS A 282 -4.64 -9.22 13.38
N PHE A 283 -3.99 -10.19 14.01
CA PHE A 283 -2.55 -10.23 14.24
C PHE A 283 -1.85 -11.25 13.35
N ASP A 284 -0.57 -11.05 13.12
CA ASP A 284 0.31 -11.91 12.33
C ASP A 284 -0.19 -12.15 10.88
N PHE A 285 -0.91 -11.18 10.32
CA PHE A 285 -1.33 -11.26 8.93
C PHE A 285 -0.08 -11.31 8.03
N PRO A 286 -0.04 -12.15 6.97
CA PRO A 286 1.15 -12.36 6.17
C PRO A 286 1.43 -11.19 5.19
N VAL A 287 1.66 -9.99 5.73
CA VAL A 287 2.04 -8.77 5.01
C VAL A 287 3.21 -8.10 5.73
N GLY A 288 4.24 -7.67 5.01
CA GLY A 288 5.40 -6.96 5.54
C GLY A 288 6.75 -7.47 5.04
N HIS A 289 7.80 -7.31 5.86
CA HIS A 289 9.19 -7.58 5.47
C HIS A 289 9.69 -8.99 5.83
N ALA A 290 8.85 -9.87 6.36
CA ALA A 290 9.24 -11.25 6.62
C ALA A 290 9.32 -12.05 5.33
N HIS A 291 10.30 -12.97 5.27
CA HIS A 291 10.55 -13.81 4.11
C HIS A 291 9.30 -14.63 3.73
N LEU A 292 8.88 -14.56 2.47
CA LEU A 292 7.70 -15.23 1.91
C LEU A 292 6.39 -14.96 2.69
N ARG A 293 6.29 -13.79 3.31
CA ARG A 293 5.10 -13.34 4.05
C ARG A 293 4.71 -11.90 3.70
N ASN A 294 4.70 -11.56 2.41
CA ASN A 294 4.28 -10.25 1.93
C ASN A 294 3.25 -10.42 0.80
N PHE A 295 2.08 -10.97 1.15
CA PHE A 295 0.99 -11.10 0.19
C PHE A 295 0.51 -9.73 -0.29
N PRO A 296 0.20 -9.58 -1.59
CA PRO A 296 -0.21 -8.29 -2.14
C PRO A 296 -1.55 -7.84 -1.56
N LEU A 297 -1.64 -6.59 -1.10
CA LEU A 297 -2.89 -5.96 -0.70
C LEU A 297 -3.24 -4.83 -1.67
N LEU A 298 -4.51 -4.80 -2.08
CA LEU A 298 -5.03 -3.72 -2.92
C LEU A 298 -5.38 -2.52 -2.02
N THR A 299 -4.57 -1.47 -2.07
CA THR A 299 -4.77 -0.24 -1.29
C THR A 299 -5.78 0.69 -1.98
N GLY A 300 -6.51 1.47 -1.20
CA GLY A 300 -7.58 2.34 -1.75
C GLY A 300 -8.84 1.58 -2.17
N ALA A 301 -8.90 0.25 -1.98
CA ALA A 301 -10.05 -0.58 -2.32
C ALA A 301 -10.89 -0.94 -1.10
N ARG A 302 -12.19 -1.11 -1.30
CA ARG A 302 -13.09 -1.60 -0.24
C ARG A 302 -12.92 -3.09 -0.02
N ALA A 303 -12.96 -3.49 1.26
CA ALA A 303 -12.87 -4.89 1.66
C ALA A 303 -13.74 -5.14 2.90
N THR A 304 -13.99 -6.41 3.17
CA THR A 304 -14.54 -6.92 4.42
C THR A 304 -13.44 -7.63 5.18
N LEU A 305 -13.21 -7.23 6.43
CA LEU A 305 -12.39 -7.93 7.42
C LEU A 305 -13.30 -8.64 8.39
N GLU A 306 -13.16 -9.94 8.52
CA GLU A 306 -13.89 -10.76 9.47
C GLU A 306 -12.91 -11.57 10.33
N VAL A 307 -12.93 -11.33 11.64
CA VAL A 307 -12.06 -11.98 12.64
C VAL A 307 -12.91 -12.86 13.53
N THR A 308 -12.70 -14.18 13.48
CA THR A 308 -13.46 -15.19 14.22
C THR A 308 -12.53 -16.09 15.04
N PRO A 309 -13.06 -16.97 15.90
CA PRO A 309 -12.24 -17.96 16.60
C PRO A 309 -11.54 -18.96 15.66
N GLU A 310 -12.06 -19.16 14.46
CA GLU A 310 -11.55 -20.08 13.44
C GLU A 310 -10.48 -19.43 12.56
N GLY A 311 -10.34 -18.11 12.60
CA GLY A 311 -9.36 -17.34 11.85
C GLY A 311 -9.90 -16.05 11.28
N THR A 312 -9.07 -15.39 10.49
CA THR A 312 -9.39 -14.13 9.85
C THR A 312 -9.60 -14.31 8.35
N THR A 313 -10.63 -13.65 7.82
CA THR A 313 -10.85 -13.50 6.37
C THR A 313 -10.79 -12.04 5.98
N LEU A 314 -10.00 -11.72 4.95
CA LEU A 314 -10.02 -10.44 4.25
C LEU A 314 -10.46 -10.68 2.81
N SER A 315 -11.57 -10.06 2.39
CA SER A 315 -12.12 -10.20 1.03
C SER A 315 -12.41 -8.83 0.42
N TYR A 316 -11.93 -8.59 -0.79
CA TYR A 316 -12.18 -7.37 -1.56
C TYR A 316 -13.53 -7.43 -2.28
N GLN A 317 -14.09 -6.22 -2.53
CA GLN A 317 -15.38 -6.02 -3.21
C GLN A 317 -15.19 -5.44 -4.61
#